data_cac939708758a82c68ca39de26c4a70a
#
_entry.id   cac939708758a82c68ca39de26c4a70a
#
_cell.length_a   1.000
_cell.length_b   1.000
_cell.length_c   1.000
_cell.angle_alpha   90.00
_cell.angle_beta   90.00
_cell.angle_gamma   90.00
#
_symmetry.space_group_name_H-M   'P 1'
#
loop_
_entity.id
_entity.type
_entity.pdbx_description
1 polymer ?
#
loop_
_entity_poly.entity_id
_entity_poly.type
_entity_poly.pdbx_seq_one_letter_code
_entity_poly.pdbx_strand_id
1 'polypeptide(L)'
;MEPAGDICRENTGLTPAPAEVLEDGISILQMVADLAHSLVTVHVRGNKDNCLLLVAQARPNTSFVQYHPGYAGGQIDSSEEPLVWRTLTGGEPISGYREWALGLLLAMYSFPLKGPDGEVIGTISFDANLEDAAEVLIETAYLIFVSAGIHRTREIYRPLSAQDGILIVDDAGKICFVNAAAASIYKILGVGRILGRRAEDRQLNARLAVKAANSRQPQEAEVEIGSLILAQRAVPIVDAGQTTRTVLVMTNITEVKKKEK
;
A
#
# COMPACT_ATOMS: atom_id res chain seq x y z
N MET A 1 9.90 -14.87 -13.63
CA MET A 1 9.32 -14.92 -12.27
C MET A 1 8.01 -15.68 -12.44
N GLU A 2 7.88 -16.84 -11.82
CA GLU A 2 6.65 -17.63 -11.88
C GLU A 2 5.48 -16.79 -11.33
N PRO A 3 4.28 -16.87 -11.95
CA PRO A 3 3.11 -16.21 -11.42
C PRO A 3 2.82 -16.69 -9.99
N ALA A 4 2.46 -15.77 -9.11
CA ALA A 4 2.17 -16.07 -7.70
C ALA A 4 1.10 -17.15 -7.53
N GLY A 5 0.13 -17.20 -8.46
CA GLY A 5 -0.91 -18.23 -8.50
C GLY A 5 -0.37 -19.64 -8.74
N ASP A 6 0.64 -19.78 -9.55
CA ASP A 6 1.26 -21.09 -9.81
C ASP A 6 2.07 -21.55 -8.59
N ILE A 7 2.81 -20.63 -7.94
CA ILE A 7 3.50 -20.89 -6.68
C ILE A 7 2.53 -21.38 -5.60
N CYS A 8 1.37 -20.70 -5.47
CA CYS A 8 0.35 -21.10 -4.50
C CYS A 8 -0.25 -22.48 -4.82
N ARG A 9 -0.59 -22.76 -6.07
CA ARG A 9 -1.23 -24.02 -6.47
C ARG A 9 -0.30 -25.23 -6.29
N GLU A 10 0.97 -25.06 -6.60
CA GLU A 10 1.95 -26.17 -6.55
C GLU A 10 2.45 -26.46 -5.13
N ASN A 11 2.53 -25.43 -4.28
CA ASN A 11 3.21 -25.51 -2.99
C ASN A 11 2.29 -25.33 -1.78
N THR A 12 0.99 -25.19 -1.97
CA THR A 12 0.01 -25.04 -0.89
C THR A 12 -1.25 -25.83 -1.17
N GLY A 13 -2.03 -26.11 -0.12
CA GLY A 13 -3.37 -26.70 -0.26
C GLY A 13 -4.48 -25.68 -0.53
N LEU A 14 -4.18 -24.45 -0.97
CA LEU A 14 -5.17 -23.41 -1.21
C LEU A 14 -6.09 -23.77 -2.38
N THR A 15 -7.39 -23.59 -2.16
CA THR A 15 -8.41 -23.71 -3.21
C THR A 15 -8.39 -22.51 -4.15
N PRO A 16 -9.01 -22.58 -5.34
CA PRO A 16 -8.95 -21.50 -6.34
C PRO A 16 -9.42 -20.12 -5.82
N ALA A 17 -10.51 -20.05 -5.04
CA ALA A 17 -11.05 -18.78 -4.58
C ALA A 17 -10.11 -18.00 -3.63
N PRO A 18 -9.52 -18.60 -2.58
CA PRO A 18 -8.45 -17.97 -1.80
C PRO A 18 -7.23 -17.56 -2.63
N ALA A 19 -6.83 -18.36 -3.63
CA ALA A 19 -5.70 -18.03 -4.49
C ALA A 19 -5.98 -16.77 -5.34
N GLU A 20 -7.19 -16.58 -5.84
CA GLU A 20 -7.60 -15.40 -6.60
C GLU A 20 -7.51 -14.10 -5.76
N VAL A 21 -7.92 -14.15 -4.49
CA VAL A 21 -7.79 -13.02 -3.55
C VAL A 21 -6.32 -12.60 -3.40
N LEU A 22 -5.42 -13.57 -3.27
CA LEU A 22 -3.98 -13.30 -3.20
C LEU A 22 -3.44 -12.73 -4.51
N GLU A 23 -3.83 -13.28 -5.66
CA GLU A 23 -3.39 -12.82 -6.98
C GLU A 23 -3.78 -11.37 -7.25
N ASP A 24 -4.99 -10.97 -6.89
CA ASP A 24 -5.47 -9.60 -7.03
C ASP A 24 -4.61 -8.61 -6.22
N GLY A 25 -4.36 -8.90 -4.94
CA GLY A 25 -3.51 -8.08 -4.09
C GLY A 25 -2.05 -8.03 -4.58
N ILE A 26 -1.50 -9.18 -4.97
CA ILE A 26 -0.12 -9.28 -5.47
C ILE A 26 0.05 -8.50 -6.77
N SER A 27 -0.97 -8.40 -7.60
CA SER A 27 -0.92 -7.63 -8.84
C SER A 27 -0.62 -6.14 -8.65
N ILE A 28 -0.91 -5.60 -7.46
CA ILE A 28 -0.70 -4.19 -7.10
C ILE A 28 0.37 -4.01 -6.01
N LEU A 29 1.12 -5.08 -5.69
CA LEU A 29 2.03 -5.11 -4.55
C LEU A 29 3.09 -4.00 -4.59
N GLN A 30 3.52 -3.60 -5.80
CA GLN A 30 4.50 -2.51 -5.94
C GLN A 30 3.94 -1.19 -5.43
N MET A 31 2.71 -0.83 -5.78
CA MET A 31 2.07 0.38 -5.25
C MET A 31 1.88 0.32 -3.73
N VAL A 32 1.54 -0.87 -3.22
CA VAL A 32 1.38 -1.10 -1.77
C VAL A 32 2.71 -0.85 -1.03
N ALA A 33 3.82 -1.38 -1.56
CA ALA A 33 5.15 -1.15 -1.01
C ALA A 33 5.56 0.33 -1.07
N ASP A 34 5.33 0.97 -2.22
CA ASP A 34 5.65 2.38 -2.43
C ASP A 34 4.86 3.29 -1.49
N LEU A 35 3.55 3.01 -1.31
CA LEU A 35 2.69 3.78 -0.41
C LEU A 35 3.13 3.65 1.06
N ALA A 36 3.46 2.42 1.48
CA ALA A 36 3.88 2.14 2.85
C ALA A 36 5.34 2.53 3.14
N HIS A 37 6.12 2.94 2.13
CA HIS A 37 7.59 3.14 2.24
C HIS A 37 8.32 1.93 2.85
N SER A 38 7.82 0.72 2.61
CA SER A 38 8.20 -0.51 3.30
C SER A 38 8.52 -1.62 2.33
N LEU A 39 9.44 -2.51 2.72
CA LEU A 39 9.52 -3.83 2.10
C LEU A 39 8.22 -4.57 2.45
N VAL A 40 7.52 -5.04 1.44
CA VAL A 40 6.29 -5.81 1.62
C VAL A 40 6.50 -7.24 1.21
N THR A 41 6.11 -8.18 2.07
CA THR A 41 6.19 -9.62 1.83
C THR A 41 4.84 -10.28 2.04
N VAL A 42 4.50 -11.22 1.17
CA VAL A 42 3.28 -12.04 1.29
C VAL A 42 3.68 -13.49 1.53
N HIS A 43 3.21 -14.03 2.64
CA HIS A 43 3.45 -15.43 3.01
C HIS A 43 2.14 -16.19 3.14
N VAL A 44 2.22 -17.48 2.82
CA VAL A 44 1.16 -18.46 3.09
C VAL A 44 1.74 -19.64 3.86
N ARG A 45 0.88 -20.53 4.37
CA ARG A 45 1.35 -21.77 5.00
C ARG A 45 1.95 -22.67 3.95
N GLY A 46 3.18 -23.12 4.16
CA GLY A 46 3.84 -24.10 3.31
C GLY A 46 3.30 -25.52 3.53
N ASN A 47 3.69 -26.43 2.63
CA ASN A 47 3.27 -27.84 2.70
C ASN A 47 3.93 -28.64 3.84
N LYS A 48 5.00 -28.13 4.44
CA LYS A 48 5.66 -28.72 5.60
C LYS A 48 5.13 -28.13 6.89
N ASP A 49 5.18 -28.91 7.96
CA ASP A 49 4.83 -28.43 9.29
C ASP A 49 5.71 -27.25 9.70
N ASN A 50 5.09 -26.27 10.34
CA ASN A 50 5.74 -25.05 10.83
C ASN A 50 6.55 -24.29 9.76
N CYS A 51 6.08 -24.30 8.52
CA CYS A 51 6.76 -23.67 7.40
C CYS A 51 5.90 -22.57 6.77
N LEU A 52 6.55 -21.45 6.45
CA LEU A 52 6.02 -20.37 5.65
C LEU A 52 6.53 -20.49 4.22
N LEU A 53 5.70 -20.16 3.26
CA LEU A 53 6.07 -20.03 1.86
C LEU A 53 6.00 -18.56 1.47
N LEU A 54 7.11 -17.98 1.01
CA LEU A 54 7.15 -16.64 0.45
C LEU A 54 6.53 -16.64 -0.96
N VAL A 55 5.36 -16.02 -1.12
CA VAL A 55 4.64 -16.01 -2.40
C VAL A 55 5.02 -14.81 -3.25
N ALA A 56 5.16 -13.64 -2.63
CA ALA A 56 5.51 -12.41 -3.33
C ALA A 56 6.24 -11.43 -2.40
N GLN A 57 7.04 -10.58 -3.03
CA GLN A 57 7.76 -9.50 -2.35
C GLN A 57 7.88 -8.29 -3.27
N ALA A 58 7.73 -7.09 -2.69
CA ALA A 58 8.01 -5.83 -3.37
C ALA A 58 8.83 -4.90 -2.47
N ARG A 59 9.81 -4.21 -3.10
CA ARG A 59 10.60 -3.17 -2.45
C ARG A 59 10.03 -1.80 -2.80
N PRO A 60 9.99 -0.87 -1.86
CA PRO A 60 9.50 0.46 -2.13
C PRO A 60 10.48 1.24 -3.03
N ASN A 61 9.97 1.89 -4.08
CA ASN A 61 10.70 2.90 -4.84
C ASN A 61 10.80 4.23 -4.07
N THR A 62 10.06 4.37 -3.00
CA THR A 62 9.89 5.58 -2.19
C THR A 62 10.79 5.63 -0.96
N SER A 63 11.54 4.56 -0.67
CA SER A 63 12.48 4.46 0.46
C SER A 63 13.92 4.35 -0.01
N PHE A 64 14.85 4.93 0.76
CA PHE A 64 16.29 4.82 0.52
C PHE A 64 16.92 3.59 1.18
N VAL A 65 16.17 2.82 1.95
CA VAL A 65 16.66 1.60 2.59
C VAL A 65 16.91 0.52 1.54
N GLN A 66 18.10 -0.06 1.55
CA GLN A 66 18.44 -1.17 0.68
C GLN A 66 17.97 -2.48 1.32
N TYR A 67 16.90 -3.02 0.78
CA TYR A 67 16.37 -4.32 1.20
C TYR A 67 16.97 -5.46 0.36
N HIS A 68 17.30 -6.57 0.99
CA HIS A 68 17.72 -7.77 0.28
C HIS A 68 16.51 -8.49 -0.32
N PRO A 69 16.61 -9.00 -1.56
CA PRO A 69 15.51 -9.74 -2.18
C PRO A 69 15.32 -11.09 -1.49
N GLY A 70 14.07 -11.39 -1.19
CA GLY A 70 13.67 -12.77 -0.93
C GLY A 70 13.48 -13.53 -2.24
N TYR A 71 13.39 -14.85 -2.14
CA TYR A 71 13.09 -15.71 -3.28
C TYR A 71 11.62 -16.16 -3.19
N ALA A 72 10.77 -15.68 -4.09
CA ALA A 72 9.41 -16.19 -4.23
C ALA A 72 9.48 -17.72 -4.50
N GLY A 73 8.64 -18.48 -3.81
CA GLY A 73 8.72 -19.94 -3.77
C GLY A 73 9.67 -20.49 -2.68
N GLY A 74 10.42 -19.63 -1.98
CA GLY A 74 11.27 -20.01 -0.86
C GLY A 74 10.44 -20.42 0.37
N GLN A 75 10.84 -21.55 0.97
CA GLN A 75 10.26 -22.00 2.24
C GLN A 75 11.12 -21.50 3.40
N ILE A 76 10.48 -21.01 4.45
CA ILE A 76 11.09 -20.39 5.63
C ILE A 76 10.54 -21.11 6.86
N ASP A 77 11.42 -21.52 7.79
CA ASP A 77 10.96 -22.06 9.05
C ASP A 77 10.24 -20.98 9.89
N SER A 78 9.18 -21.37 10.58
CA SER A 78 8.39 -20.43 11.39
C SER A 78 9.19 -19.73 12.49
N SER A 79 10.31 -20.31 12.93
CA SER A 79 11.21 -19.70 13.91
C SER A 79 12.03 -18.54 13.34
N GLU A 80 12.21 -18.47 12.03
CA GLU A 80 12.91 -17.37 11.35
C GLU A 80 12.00 -16.14 11.21
N GLU A 81 10.66 -16.36 11.15
CA GLU A 81 9.64 -15.32 11.00
C GLU A 81 8.54 -15.44 12.08
N PRO A 82 8.88 -15.31 13.37
CA PRO A 82 7.95 -15.62 14.45
C PRO A 82 6.73 -14.69 14.51
N LEU A 83 6.86 -13.43 14.13
CA LEU A 83 5.72 -12.49 14.09
C LEU A 83 4.75 -12.86 12.97
N VAL A 84 5.27 -13.19 11.78
CA VAL A 84 4.49 -13.65 10.62
C VAL A 84 3.74 -14.93 10.96
N TRP A 85 4.44 -15.89 11.58
CA TRP A 85 3.84 -17.17 11.97
C TRP A 85 2.71 -16.98 12.99
N ARG A 86 2.91 -16.12 13.99
CA ARG A 86 1.87 -15.80 14.99
C ARG A 86 0.66 -15.11 14.35
N THR A 87 0.88 -14.19 13.39
CA THR A 87 -0.21 -13.57 12.63
C THR A 87 -0.99 -14.60 11.82
N LEU A 88 -0.27 -15.51 11.12
CA LEU A 88 -0.89 -16.56 10.30
C LEU A 88 -1.75 -17.52 11.14
N THR A 89 -1.26 -17.90 12.32
CA THR A 89 -1.95 -18.89 13.17
C THR A 89 -2.99 -18.28 14.11
N GLY A 90 -2.77 -17.04 14.55
CA GLY A 90 -3.65 -16.32 15.47
C GLY A 90 -4.76 -15.53 14.77
N GLY A 91 -4.56 -15.16 13.50
CA GLY A 91 -5.54 -14.40 12.72
C GLY A 91 -5.69 -12.92 13.13
N GLU A 92 -4.76 -12.40 13.94
CA GLU A 92 -4.75 -11.03 14.43
C GLU A 92 -3.52 -10.27 13.95
N PRO A 93 -3.63 -8.95 13.69
CA PRO A 93 -2.47 -8.12 13.37
C PRO A 93 -1.44 -8.11 14.50
N ILE A 94 -0.17 -8.17 14.15
CA ILE A 94 0.94 -8.11 15.10
C ILE A 94 1.96 -7.10 14.60
N SER A 95 2.47 -6.27 15.52
CA SER A 95 3.59 -5.37 15.25
C SER A 95 4.77 -5.67 16.18
N GLY A 96 5.96 -5.29 15.74
CA GLY A 96 7.20 -5.47 16.48
C GLY A 96 8.38 -4.83 15.79
N TYR A 97 9.57 -5.29 16.12
CA TYR A 97 10.81 -4.81 15.52
C TYR A 97 11.63 -5.99 15.02
N ARG A 98 12.37 -5.74 13.95
CA ARG A 98 13.31 -6.68 13.38
C ARG A 98 14.68 -6.02 13.22
N GLU A 99 15.74 -6.69 13.63
CA GLU A 99 17.08 -6.31 13.21
C GLU A 99 17.33 -6.81 11.79
N TRP A 100 17.50 -5.87 10.87
CA TRP A 100 17.69 -6.17 9.46
C TRP A 100 19.17 -6.38 9.10
N ALA A 101 20.02 -5.55 9.69
CA ALA A 101 21.46 -5.60 9.57
C ALA A 101 22.06 -5.05 10.86
N LEU A 102 23.37 -5.22 11.06
CA LEU A 102 24.02 -4.76 12.25
C LEU A 102 23.73 -3.29 12.55
N GLY A 103 22.95 -3.03 13.60
CA GLY A 103 22.56 -1.68 14.03
C GLY A 103 21.39 -1.06 13.24
N LEU A 104 20.80 -1.74 12.25
CA LEU A 104 19.60 -1.29 11.57
C LEU A 104 18.38 -2.04 12.09
N LEU A 105 17.52 -1.30 12.81
CA LEU A 105 16.26 -1.81 13.32
C LEU A 105 15.10 -1.33 12.42
N LEU A 106 14.26 -2.25 11.97
CA LEU A 106 13.05 -1.96 11.21
C LEU A 106 11.81 -2.17 12.09
N ALA A 107 10.80 -1.31 11.91
CA ALA A 107 9.47 -1.57 12.42
C ALA A 107 8.79 -2.59 11.51
N MET A 108 8.24 -3.65 12.11
CA MET A 108 7.55 -4.71 11.40
C MET A 108 6.08 -4.72 11.77
N TYR A 109 5.22 -4.77 10.74
CA TYR A 109 3.78 -4.94 10.88
C TYR A 109 3.34 -6.14 10.05
N SER A 110 2.59 -7.05 10.65
CA SER A 110 2.07 -8.24 9.97
C SER A 110 0.56 -8.30 10.14
N PHE A 111 -0.15 -8.47 9.02
CA PHE A 111 -1.61 -8.52 8.96
C PHE A 111 -2.06 -9.86 8.38
N PRO A 112 -3.15 -10.46 8.91
CA PRO A 112 -3.71 -11.66 8.33
C PRO A 112 -4.44 -11.34 7.02
N LEU A 113 -4.27 -12.19 6.03
CA LEU A 113 -5.07 -12.18 4.81
C LEU A 113 -6.18 -13.21 4.97
N LYS A 114 -7.42 -12.76 4.79
CA LYS A 114 -8.62 -13.60 4.97
C LYS A 114 -9.21 -13.96 3.62
N GLY A 115 -9.55 -15.22 3.46
CA GLY A 115 -10.28 -15.72 2.31
C GLY A 115 -11.78 -15.37 2.38
N PRO A 116 -12.55 -15.79 1.37
CA PRO A 116 -13.98 -15.48 1.29
C PRO A 116 -14.80 -15.96 2.48
N ASP A 117 -14.39 -17.06 3.10
CA ASP A 117 -15.09 -17.66 4.25
C ASP A 117 -14.57 -17.12 5.60
N GLY A 118 -13.68 -16.13 5.57
CA GLY A 118 -13.08 -15.50 6.75
C GLY A 118 -11.91 -16.28 7.37
N GLU A 119 -11.50 -17.39 6.77
CA GLU A 119 -10.31 -18.16 7.17
C GLU A 119 -9.03 -17.38 6.83
N VAL A 120 -7.98 -17.59 7.63
CA VAL A 120 -6.67 -17.00 7.35
C VAL A 120 -5.96 -17.81 6.27
N ILE A 121 -5.81 -17.22 5.09
CA ILE A 121 -5.17 -17.83 3.91
C ILE A 121 -3.70 -17.47 3.78
N GLY A 122 -3.26 -16.41 4.44
CA GLY A 122 -1.89 -15.93 4.39
C GLY A 122 -1.67 -14.71 5.28
N THR A 123 -0.54 -14.07 5.08
CA THR A 123 -0.17 -12.83 5.75
C THR A 123 0.48 -11.87 4.77
N ILE A 124 0.31 -10.58 5.02
CA ILE A 124 1.11 -9.52 4.42
C ILE A 124 1.88 -8.81 5.52
N SER A 125 3.18 -8.62 5.31
CA SER A 125 4.08 -7.98 6.28
C SER A 125 4.77 -6.78 5.67
N PHE A 126 4.97 -5.76 6.49
CA PHE A 126 5.61 -4.50 6.14
C PHE A 126 6.83 -4.31 7.04
N ASP A 127 8.01 -4.24 6.45
CA ASP A 127 9.25 -3.86 7.14
C ASP A 127 9.60 -2.42 6.76
N ALA A 128 9.42 -1.49 7.69
CA ALA A 128 9.60 -0.07 7.49
C ALA A 128 10.80 0.46 8.27
N ASN A 129 11.53 1.43 7.72
CA ASN A 129 12.47 2.20 8.49
C ASN A 129 11.72 2.94 9.61
N LEU A 130 12.28 2.98 10.82
CA LEU A 130 11.66 3.63 11.98
C LEU A 130 11.33 5.11 11.76
N GLU A 131 12.13 5.81 10.93
CA GLU A 131 11.90 7.22 10.60
C GLU A 131 10.74 7.42 9.63
N ASP A 132 10.49 6.42 8.76
CA ASP A 132 9.46 6.46 7.72
C ASP A 132 8.18 5.71 8.13
N ALA A 133 8.22 4.94 9.22
CA ALA A 133 7.13 4.11 9.68
C ALA A 133 5.95 4.95 10.17
N ALA A 134 5.01 5.24 9.28
CA ALA A 134 3.74 5.86 9.61
C ALA A 134 2.64 4.79 9.61
N GLU A 135 2.09 4.48 10.76
CA GLU A 135 1.07 3.44 10.94
C GLU A 135 -0.13 3.67 10.00
N VAL A 136 -0.56 4.92 9.82
CA VAL A 136 -1.64 5.28 8.91
C VAL A 136 -1.35 4.90 7.44
N LEU A 137 -0.09 5.00 6.99
CA LEU A 137 0.31 4.58 5.65
C LEU A 137 0.27 3.06 5.51
N ILE A 138 0.81 2.36 6.50
CA ILE A 138 0.90 0.90 6.51
C ILE A 138 -0.50 0.28 6.55
N GLU A 139 -1.38 0.75 7.44
CA GLU A 139 -2.78 0.32 7.46
C GLU A 139 -3.51 0.64 6.15
N THR A 140 -3.28 1.83 5.59
CA THR A 140 -3.91 2.21 4.33
C THR A 140 -3.44 1.33 3.17
N ALA A 141 -2.14 1.01 3.13
CA ALA A 141 -1.55 0.12 2.13
C ALA A 141 -2.10 -1.32 2.26
N TYR A 142 -2.26 -1.82 3.49
CA TYR A 142 -2.94 -3.09 3.77
C TYR A 142 -4.37 -3.10 3.25
N LEU A 143 -5.15 -2.05 3.56
CA LEU A 143 -6.55 -1.94 3.11
C LEU A 143 -6.66 -1.87 1.57
N ILE A 144 -5.73 -1.20 0.89
CA ILE A 144 -5.65 -1.21 -0.58
C ILE A 144 -5.38 -2.62 -1.09
N PHE A 145 -4.44 -3.35 -0.49
CA PHE A 145 -4.11 -4.71 -0.88
C PHE A 145 -5.33 -5.64 -0.81
N VAL A 146 -6.04 -5.65 0.32
CA VAL A 146 -7.20 -6.53 0.50
C VAL A 146 -8.43 -6.12 -0.32
N SER A 147 -8.49 -4.86 -0.78
CA SER A 147 -9.56 -4.35 -1.64
C SER A 147 -9.25 -4.40 -3.14
N ALA A 148 -8.09 -4.91 -3.54
CA ALA A 148 -7.61 -4.86 -4.93
C ALA A 148 -8.58 -5.49 -5.95
N GLY A 149 -9.26 -6.58 -5.58
CA GLY A 149 -10.25 -7.26 -6.43
C GLY A 149 -11.55 -6.48 -6.64
N ILE A 150 -11.83 -5.44 -5.84
CA ILE A 150 -13.06 -4.63 -5.93
C ILE A 150 -13.02 -3.73 -7.18
N HIS A 151 -11.85 -3.24 -7.54
CA HIS A 151 -11.66 -2.31 -8.66
C HIS A 151 -11.03 -3.01 -9.86
N ARG A 152 -11.77 -3.16 -10.94
CA ARG A 152 -11.30 -3.83 -12.17
C ARG A 152 -10.22 -3.07 -12.92
N THR A 153 -10.02 -1.78 -12.65
CA THR A 153 -9.08 -0.92 -13.37
C THR A 153 -7.72 -0.91 -12.69
N ARG A 154 -6.85 -1.83 -13.08
CA ARG A 154 -5.49 -1.97 -12.50
C ARG A 154 -4.56 -0.79 -12.80
N GLU A 155 -4.82 -0.03 -13.86
CA GLU A 155 -3.99 1.11 -14.28
C GLU A 155 -3.87 2.22 -13.23
N ILE A 156 -4.87 2.37 -12.35
CA ILE A 156 -4.86 3.35 -11.26
C ILE A 156 -3.82 3.00 -10.18
N TYR A 157 -3.46 1.73 -10.06
CA TYR A 157 -2.51 1.22 -9.07
C TYR A 157 -1.06 1.23 -9.59
N ARG A 158 -0.69 2.28 -10.31
CA ARG A 158 0.69 2.47 -10.81
C ARG A 158 1.67 2.65 -9.65
N PRO A 159 2.93 2.20 -9.81
CA PRO A 159 3.99 2.47 -8.85
C PRO A 159 4.11 3.96 -8.52
N LEU A 160 4.55 4.27 -7.32
CA LEU A 160 4.79 5.63 -6.84
C LEU A 160 6.30 5.94 -6.85
N SER A 161 6.63 7.22 -6.87
CA SER A 161 7.98 7.71 -6.71
C SER A 161 8.11 8.53 -5.43
N ALA A 162 9.32 8.76 -4.96
CA ALA A 162 9.58 9.64 -3.81
C ALA A 162 9.14 11.10 -4.02
N GLN A 163 8.89 11.49 -5.29
CA GLN A 163 8.45 12.84 -5.66
C GLN A 163 6.92 12.97 -5.70
N ASP A 164 6.18 11.85 -5.62
CA ASP A 164 4.73 11.89 -5.61
C ASP A 164 4.20 12.38 -4.26
N GLY A 165 3.36 13.42 -4.31
CA GLY A 165 2.66 13.92 -3.15
C GLY A 165 1.53 12.96 -2.77
N ILE A 166 1.46 12.58 -1.49
CA ILE A 166 0.44 11.68 -0.97
C ILE A 166 -0.35 12.39 0.13
N LEU A 167 -1.67 12.41 -0.02
CA LEU A 167 -2.63 12.74 1.03
C LEU A 167 -3.48 11.51 1.32
N ILE A 168 -3.80 11.29 2.59
CA ILE A 168 -4.86 10.36 2.99
C ILE A 168 -5.99 11.18 3.61
N VAL A 169 -7.19 10.93 3.12
CA VAL A 169 -8.42 11.55 3.59
C VAL A 169 -9.23 10.48 4.31
N ASP A 170 -9.69 10.80 5.52
CA ASP A 170 -10.53 9.90 6.33
C ASP A 170 -12.00 9.88 5.84
N ASP A 171 -12.84 9.10 6.50
CA ASP A 171 -14.27 8.97 6.24
C ASP A 171 -15.05 10.26 6.50
N ALA A 172 -14.54 11.14 7.38
CA ALA A 172 -15.11 12.47 7.64
C ALA A 172 -14.70 13.52 6.60
N GLY A 173 -13.89 13.15 5.60
CA GLY A 173 -13.37 14.04 4.56
C GLY A 173 -12.24 14.95 5.04
N LYS A 174 -11.57 14.62 6.16
CA LYS A 174 -10.40 15.34 6.67
C LYS A 174 -9.11 14.70 6.23
N ILE A 175 -8.10 15.50 5.96
CA ILE A 175 -6.76 15.04 5.65
C ILE A 175 -6.09 14.56 6.95
N CYS A 176 -5.85 13.26 7.05
CA CYS A 176 -5.22 12.62 8.20
C CYS A 176 -3.74 12.29 7.98
N PHE A 177 -3.25 12.37 6.73
CA PHE A 177 -1.83 12.20 6.41
C PHE A 177 -1.41 13.07 5.22
N VAL A 178 -0.16 13.55 5.28
CA VAL A 178 0.51 14.35 4.24
C VAL A 178 1.98 13.94 4.21
N ASN A 179 2.49 13.47 3.07
CA ASN A 179 3.92 13.20 2.94
C ASN A 179 4.73 14.48 2.63
N ALA A 180 6.06 14.39 2.70
CA ALA A 180 6.95 15.52 2.46
C ALA A 180 6.81 16.12 1.05
N ALA A 181 6.58 15.27 0.02
CA ALA A 181 6.40 15.73 -1.35
C ALA A 181 5.10 16.55 -1.50
N ALA A 182 3.98 16.09 -0.93
CA ALA A 182 2.73 16.86 -0.90
C ALA A 182 2.91 18.18 -0.14
N ALA A 183 3.56 18.15 1.02
CA ALA A 183 3.84 19.37 1.79
C ALA A 183 4.66 20.37 0.97
N SER A 184 5.63 19.91 0.16
CA SER A 184 6.43 20.75 -0.72
C SER A 184 5.60 21.36 -1.85
N ILE A 185 4.69 20.59 -2.48
CA ILE A 185 3.76 21.08 -3.50
C ILE A 185 2.91 22.23 -2.91
N TYR A 186 2.30 22.00 -1.74
CA TYR A 186 1.46 23.02 -1.10
C TYR A 186 2.24 24.26 -0.64
N LYS A 187 3.49 24.08 -0.23
CA LYS A 187 4.37 25.21 0.09
C LYS A 187 4.60 26.11 -1.13
N ILE A 188 4.82 25.52 -2.31
CA ILE A 188 4.94 26.28 -3.57
C ILE A 188 3.64 27.05 -3.87
N LEU A 189 2.50 26.45 -3.57
CA LEU A 189 1.17 27.07 -3.76
C LEU A 189 0.81 28.09 -2.67
N GLY A 190 1.70 28.34 -1.72
CA GLY A 190 1.45 29.28 -0.61
C GLY A 190 0.43 28.77 0.41
N VAL A 191 0.15 27.47 0.42
CA VAL A 191 -0.79 26.86 1.38
C VAL A 191 -0.01 26.37 2.58
N GLY A 192 -0.39 26.84 3.78
CA GLY A 192 0.23 26.47 5.03
C GLY A 192 -0.25 25.12 5.57
N ARG A 193 -0.78 25.11 6.81
CA ARG A 193 -1.23 23.90 7.48
C ARG A 193 -2.25 23.12 6.63
N ILE A 194 -1.97 21.84 6.35
CA ILE A 194 -2.79 20.96 5.49
C ILE A 194 -3.48 19.91 6.35
N LEU A 195 -2.74 19.28 7.27
CA LEU A 195 -3.24 18.23 8.14
C LEU A 195 -4.44 18.69 8.97
N GLY A 196 -5.49 17.89 8.98
CA GLY A 196 -6.73 18.16 9.69
C GLY A 196 -7.73 19.06 8.94
N ARG A 197 -7.35 19.62 7.77
CA ARG A 197 -8.28 20.39 6.92
C ARG A 197 -9.17 19.44 6.11
N ARG A 198 -10.30 19.94 5.65
CA ARG A 198 -11.20 19.19 4.79
C ARG A 198 -10.68 19.18 3.35
N ALA A 199 -10.77 18.01 2.70
CA ALA A 199 -10.37 17.87 1.30
C ALA A 199 -11.21 18.72 0.32
N GLU A 200 -12.40 19.16 0.75
CA GLU A 200 -13.27 20.08 0.00
C GLU A 200 -12.75 21.53 -0.03
N ASP A 201 -11.81 21.88 0.83
CA ASP A 201 -11.23 23.21 0.89
C ASP A 201 -10.64 23.62 -0.46
N ARG A 202 -11.10 24.75 -0.98
CA ARG A 202 -10.71 25.22 -2.32
C ARG A 202 -9.22 25.46 -2.46
N GLN A 203 -8.53 25.86 -1.40
CA GLN A 203 -7.10 26.11 -1.43
C GLN A 203 -6.28 24.82 -1.58
N LEU A 204 -6.83 23.68 -1.18
CA LEU A 204 -6.13 22.39 -1.23
C LEU A 204 -6.21 21.71 -2.60
N ASN A 205 -7.19 22.09 -3.44
CA ASN A 205 -7.43 21.44 -4.73
C ASN A 205 -7.48 19.89 -4.65
N ALA A 206 -7.99 19.37 -3.51
CA ALA A 206 -8.07 17.94 -3.21
C ALA A 206 -9.47 17.35 -3.44
N ARG A 207 -10.34 18.07 -4.17
CA ARG A 207 -11.73 17.67 -4.43
C ARG A 207 -11.86 16.35 -5.18
N LEU A 208 -10.81 15.94 -5.90
CA LEU A 208 -10.80 14.65 -6.57
C LEU A 208 -10.94 13.50 -5.57
N ALA A 209 -10.34 13.63 -4.38
CA ALA A 209 -10.49 12.65 -3.31
C ALA A 209 -11.95 12.56 -2.83
N VAL A 210 -12.63 13.70 -2.68
CA VAL A 210 -14.04 13.73 -2.30
C VAL A 210 -14.94 13.11 -3.39
N LYS A 211 -14.63 13.38 -4.67
CA LYS A 211 -15.35 12.78 -5.80
C LYS A 211 -15.19 11.27 -5.82
N ALA A 212 -13.96 10.78 -5.61
CA ALA A 212 -13.65 9.35 -5.55
C ALA A 212 -14.36 8.68 -4.36
N ALA A 213 -14.33 9.31 -3.18
CA ALA A 213 -15.03 8.82 -1.98
C ALA A 213 -16.54 8.66 -2.22
N ASN A 214 -17.18 9.69 -2.79
CA ASN A 214 -18.62 9.70 -3.04
C ASN A 214 -19.04 8.70 -4.12
N SER A 215 -18.26 8.57 -5.18
CA SER A 215 -18.52 7.62 -6.26
C SER A 215 -18.11 6.18 -5.92
N ARG A 216 -17.29 6.00 -4.89
CA ARG A 216 -16.66 4.73 -4.53
C ARG A 216 -15.86 4.10 -5.68
N GLN A 217 -15.38 4.94 -6.56
CA GLN A 217 -14.61 4.55 -7.73
C GLN A 217 -13.34 5.40 -7.83
N PRO A 218 -12.23 4.81 -8.26
CA PRO A 218 -11.01 5.55 -8.54
C PRO A 218 -11.26 6.68 -9.55
N GLN A 219 -10.57 7.79 -9.36
CA GLN A 219 -10.68 8.98 -10.21
C GLN A 219 -9.31 9.49 -10.59
N GLU A 220 -9.18 10.01 -11.82
CA GLU A 220 -7.98 10.71 -12.29
C GLU A 220 -8.35 12.07 -12.87
N ALA A 221 -7.46 13.04 -12.72
CA ALA A 221 -7.60 14.35 -13.33
C ALA A 221 -6.25 15.06 -13.44
N GLU A 222 -6.10 15.92 -14.46
CA GLU A 222 -5.03 16.91 -14.49
C GLU A 222 -5.61 18.26 -14.01
N VAL A 223 -4.89 18.93 -13.13
CA VAL A 223 -5.32 20.19 -12.53
C VAL A 223 -4.21 21.21 -12.67
N GLU A 224 -4.53 22.38 -13.24
CA GLU A 224 -3.62 23.52 -13.29
C GLU A 224 -3.89 24.42 -12.06
N ILE A 225 -2.86 24.65 -11.25
CA ILE A 225 -2.94 25.40 -10.01
C ILE A 225 -1.77 26.39 -9.95
N GLY A 226 -2.01 27.67 -10.21
CA GLY A 226 -0.98 28.68 -10.28
C GLY A 226 0.04 28.35 -11.37
N SER A 227 1.29 28.10 -11.00
CA SER A 227 2.37 27.73 -11.94
C SER A 227 2.56 26.22 -12.10
N LEU A 228 1.78 25.40 -11.41
CA LEU A 228 1.92 23.95 -11.40
C LEU A 228 0.81 23.28 -12.21
N ILE A 229 1.18 22.21 -12.91
CA ILE A 229 0.25 21.24 -13.49
C ILE A 229 0.45 19.92 -12.74
N LEU A 230 -0.61 19.48 -12.06
CA LEU A 230 -0.60 18.27 -11.25
C LEU A 230 -1.47 17.20 -11.90
N ALA A 231 -0.91 16.03 -12.14
CA ALA A 231 -1.68 14.83 -12.37
C ALA A 231 -2.13 14.27 -11.01
N GLN A 232 -3.43 14.12 -10.82
CA GLN A 232 -4.02 13.61 -9.58
C GLN A 232 -4.65 12.24 -9.82
N ARG A 233 -4.45 11.32 -8.90
CA ARG A 233 -5.13 10.01 -8.82
C ARG A 233 -5.73 9.86 -7.43
N ALA A 234 -7.01 9.57 -7.35
CA ALA A 234 -7.70 9.34 -6.09
C ALA A 234 -8.23 7.90 -6.05
N VAL A 235 -7.82 7.15 -5.03
CA VAL A 235 -8.21 5.75 -4.83
C VAL A 235 -9.01 5.66 -3.53
N PRO A 236 -10.33 5.43 -3.59
CA PRO A 236 -11.15 5.21 -2.41
C PRO A 236 -10.95 3.78 -1.92
N ILE A 237 -10.87 3.62 -0.61
CA ILE A 237 -10.89 2.32 0.06
C ILE A 237 -12.31 2.11 0.57
N VAL A 238 -12.94 1.06 0.06
CA VAL A 238 -14.34 0.76 0.37
C VAL A 238 -14.41 -0.50 1.22
N ASP A 239 -15.01 -0.39 2.39
CA ASP A 239 -15.30 -1.51 3.28
C ASP A 239 -16.80 -1.53 3.61
N ALA A 240 -17.42 -2.70 3.57
CA ALA A 240 -18.86 -2.88 3.79
C ALA A 240 -19.75 -1.87 3.02
N GLY A 241 -19.31 -1.48 1.81
CA GLY A 241 -20.03 -0.53 0.96
C GLY A 241 -19.89 0.93 1.35
N GLN A 242 -19.00 1.27 2.28
CA GLN A 242 -18.69 2.64 2.67
C GLN A 242 -17.21 2.96 2.41
N THR A 243 -16.92 4.20 2.02
CA THR A 243 -15.55 4.66 1.89
C THR A 243 -14.98 4.95 3.27
N THR A 244 -13.95 4.22 3.67
CA THR A 244 -13.28 4.39 4.95
C THR A 244 -12.10 5.35 4.88
N ARG A 245 -11.38 5.35 3.75
CA ARG A 245 -10.26 6.26 3.45
C ARG A 245 -10.21 6.53 1.96
N THR A 246 -9.55 7.61 1.57
CA THR A 246 -9.21 7.89 0.17
C THR A 246 -7.76 8.34 0.09
N VAL A 247 -6.98 7.68 -0.75
CA VAL A 247 -5.61 8.08 -1.08
C VAL A 247 -5.64 9.00 -2.27
N LEU A 248 -5.09 10.21 -2.15
CA LEU A 248 -4.87 11.13 -3.25
C LEU A 248 -3.37 11.21 -3.53
N VAL A 249 -2.98 10.80 -4.73
CA VAL A 249 -1.63 10.93 -5.26
C VAL A 249 -1.57 12.12 -6.19
N MET A 250 -0.54 12.96 -6.04
CA MET A 250 -0.29 14.16 -6.84
C MET A 250 1.09 14.10 -7.45
N THR A 251 1.17 14.02 -8.77
CA THR A 251 2.44 14.06 -9.51
C THR A 251 2.59 15.41 -10.20
N ASN A 252 3.70 16.10 -9.96
CA ASN A 252 3.99 17.35 -10.65
C ASN A 252 4.48 17.06 -12.08
N ILE A 253 3.64 17.38 -13.07
CA ILE A 253 3.92 17.15 -14.50
C ILE A 253 4.22 18.46 -15.26
N THR A 254 4.46 19.57 -14.57
CA THR A 254 4.65 20.89 -15.16
C THR A 254 5.74 20.91 -16.23
N GLU A 255 6.91 20.33 -15.93
CA GLU A 255 8.03 20.30 -16.88
C GLU A 255 7.79 19.36 -18.08
N VAL A 256 7.03 18.29 -17.87
CA VAL A 256 6.62 17.39 -18.97
C VAL A 256 5.72 18.13 -19.93
N LYS A 257 4.69 18.82 -19.43
CA LYS A 257 3.72 19.57 -20.24
C LYS A 257 4.33 20.78 -20.94
N LYS A 258 5.38 21.39 -20.39
CA LYS A 258 6.13 22.48 -21.07
C LYS A 258 6.95 21.99 -22.28
N LYS A 259 7.42 20.75 -22.24
CA LYS A 259 8.19 20.14 -23.34
C LYS A 259 7.30 19.63 -24.49
N GLU A 260 6.03 19.41 -24.24
CA GLU A 260 5.05 18.97 -25.23
C GLU A 260 4.44 20.13 -26.05
N LYS A 261 4.66 21.37 -25.61
CA LYS A 261 4.24 22.62 -26.29
C LYS A 261 5.37 23.20 -27.12
#